data_d77ade3f33f56ee2b650d5d8b1641392
#
_entry.id   d77ade3f33f56ee2b650d5d8b1641392
#
_cell.length_a   1.000
_cell.length_b   1.000
_cell.length_c   1.000
_cell.angle_alpha   90.00
_cell.angle_beta   90.00
_cell.angle_gamma   90.00
#
_symmetry.space_group_name_H-M   'P 1'
#
loop_
_entity.id
_entity.type
_entity.pdbx_description
1 polymer ?
#
loop_
_entity_poly.entity_id
_entity_poly.type
_entity_poly.pdbx_seq_one_letter_code
_entity_poly.pdbx_strand_id
1 'polypeptide(L)'
;MIQDNETPTGAQMPQDIAEPSALLGGLSPTDFMMAHWQKKPLLIRGAHGALPAMLSRAELFDWACREGVESRLIEDKAGQWAMRKGPFTSKILSSVKTPTWTLLVQGAEVLHPAVADLLSAFRFLPDARLDDAMVSWASDGGGVGPHFDSYDVFLLQLSGTRRWQIGPQKDLRLQADMPLKLLAHFEPEETHLLGPGDMLYLPPKWAHNGVAQGDDCITLSVGFKAPARGGLLGEVLLRLGEMLDDETLYSDPNQPATREPARMPAALGDFARDAIDRVLTQPLALACALGEVMTDPKPGVWFEAPEAPFEAVLDAGLGIRVNVKTRLLYDDGHVFINGESYVAGGHDFELLRQLANHQQLGASDLGALSADALTLVSEWYEAGWVDAQV
;
A
#
# COMPACT_ATOMS: atom_id res chain seq x y z
N MET A 1 -16.77 -23.62 -25.89
CA MET A 1 -15.84 -24.29 -24.99
C MET A 1 -15.37 -23.21 -24.03
N ILE A 2 -15.96 -23.22 -22.86
CA ILE A 2 -15.63 -22.32 -21.76
C ILE A 2 -14.36 -22.92 -21.14
N GLN A 3 -13.26 -22.18 -21.16
CA GLN A 3 -12.06 -22.58 -20.44
C GLN A 3 -12.34 -22.46 -18.95
N ASP A 4 -12.17 -23.56 -18.25
CA ASP A 4 -12.22 -23.65 -16.80
C ASP A 4 -11.16 -22.69 -16.23
N ASN A 5 -11.62 -21.66 -15.54
CA ASN A 5 -10.76 -20.83 -14.70
C ASN A 5 -10.36 -21.71 -13.50
N GLU A 6 -9.08 -22.10 -13.47
CA GLU A 6 -8.52 -22.74 -12.30
C GLU A 6 -8.64 -21.80 -11.10
N THR A 7 -9.37 -22.24 -10.11
CA THR A 7 -9.54 -21.61 -8.81
C THR A 7 -8.18 -21.46 -8.13
N PRO A 8 -7.79 -20.30 -7.57
CA PRO A 8 -6.55 -20.15 -6.83
C PRO A 8 -6.55 -21.10 -5.63
N THR A 9 -5.63 -22.04 -5.64
CA THR A 9 -5.46 -23.03 -4.58
C THR A 9 -4.87 -22.41 -3.32
N GLY A 10 -5.64 -22.48 -2.23
CA GLY A 10 -5.16 -22.62 -0.86
C GLY A 10 -4.39 -21.44 -0.26
N ALA A 11 -4.93 -20.90 0.83
CA ALA A 11 -4.22 -19.98 1.70
C ALA A 11 -2.83 -20.52 2.05
N GLN A 12 -1.81 -19.78 1.66
CA GLN A 12 -0.46 -20.03 2.16
C GLN A 12 -0.45 -19.72 3.65
N MET A 13 -0.10 -20.73 4.46
CA MET A 13 0.24 -20.54 5.87
C MET A 13 1.29 -19.42 5.98
N PRO A 14 1.28 -18.62 7.05
CA PRO A 14 2.32 -17.62 7.26
C PRO A 14 3.70 -18.26 7.06
N GLN A 15 4.52 -17.63 6.22
CA GLN A 15 5.86 -18.12 5.91
C GLN A 15 6.64 -18.31 7.21
N ASP A 16 7.34 -19.44 7.36
CA ASP A 16 8.23 -19.60 8.50
C ASP A 16 9.34 -18.55 8.42
N ILE A 17 9.33 -17.63 9.38
CA ILE A 17 10.24 -16.48 9.42
C ILE A 17 11.70 -16.87 9.71
N ALA A 18 11.95 -18.09 10.13
CA ALA A 18 13.28 -18.62 10.41
C ALA A 18 13.87 -19.41 9.23
N GLU A 19 13.04 -19.87 8.30
CA GLU A 19 13.50 -20.67 7.18
C GLU A 19 14.00 -19.83 6.00
N PRO A 20 15.05 -20.27 5.30
CA PRO A 20 15.56 -19.60 4.09
C PRO A 20 14.49 -19.49 2.99
N SER A 21 14.37 -18.30 2.41
CA SER A 21 13.42 -18.00 1.34
C SER A 21 14.14 -17.71 0.02
N ALA A 22 13.70 -18.32 -1.07
CA ALA A 22 14.19 -18.00 -2.41
C ALA A 22 13.89 -16.54 -2.79
N LEU A 23 12.76 -15.99 -2.35
CA LEU A 23 12.40 -14.59 -2.53
C LEU A 23 13.46 -13.64 -1.93
N LEU A 24 14.13 -14.06 -0.87
CA LEU A 24 15.15 -13.26 -0.18
C LEU A 24 16.60 -13.75 -0.49
N GLY A 25 16.77 -14.49 -1.59
CA GLY A 25 18.09 -14.96 -2.03
C GLY A 25 18.73 -16.00 -1.10
N GLY A 26 17.90 -16.79 -0.42
CA GLY A 26 18.33 -17.77 0.55
C GLY A 26 18.53 -17.25 1.97
N LEU A 27 18.25 -15.97 2.22
CA LEU A 27 18.13 -15.45 3.59
C LEU A 27 16.78 -15.87 4.18
N SER A 28 16.75 -16.09 5.50
CA SER A 28 15.47 -16.14 6.20
C SER A 28 14.86 -14.72 6.30
N PRO A 29 13.52 -14.57 6.42
CA PRO A 29 12.92 -13.29 6.77
C PRO A 29 13.58 -12.60 7.97
N THR A 30 13.88 -13.35 9.03
CA THR A 30 14.57 -12.83 10.23
C THR A 30 15.96 -12.27 9.88
N ASP A 31 16.77 -12.97 9.09
CA ASP A 31 18.11 -12.51 8.70
C ASP A 31 18.02 -11.28 7.79
N PHE A 32 17.05 -11.26 6.86
CA PHE A 32 16.81 -10.09 6.03
C PHE A 32 16.47 -8.86 6.87
N MET A 33 15.55 -8.97 7.84
CA MET A 33 15.19 -7.89 8.75
C MET A 33 16.38 -7.40 9.57
N MET A 34 17.22 -8.30 10.04
CA MET A 34 18.42 -7.94 10.80
C MET A 34 19.47 -7.26 9.95
N ALA A 35 19.71 -7.72 8.72
CA ALA A 35 20.85 -7.31 7.91
C ALA A 35 20.53 -6.19 6.91
N HIS A 36 19.31 -6.15 6.36
CA HIS A 36 18.98 -5.32 5.19
C HIS A 36 17.85 -4.32 5.42
N TRP A 37 16.78 -4.72 6.11
CA TRP A 37 15.60 -3.88 6.27
C TRP A 37 15.93 -2.50 6.86
N GLN A 38 15.63 -1.44 6.11
CA GLN A 38 15.93 -0.03 6.43
C GLN A 38 17.43 0.27 6.70
N LYS A 39 18.32 -0.56 6.20
CA LYS A 39 19.76 -0.44 6.44
C LYS A 39 20.59 -0.36 5.16
N LYS A 40 20.40 -1.33 4.26
CA LYS A 40 21.20 -1.39 3.02
C LYS A 40 20.47 -2.19 1.93
N PRO A 41 20.77 -1.93 0.65
CA PRO A 41 20.24 -2.68 -0.48
C PRO A 41 20.54 -4.17 -0.42
N LEU A 42 19.74 -4.94 -1.17
CA LEU A 42 19.97 -6.35 -1.43
C LEU A 42 19.63 -6.67 -2.88
N LEU A 43 20.60 -7.14 -3.64
CA LEU A 43 20.36 -7.71 -4.96
C LEU A 43 20.14 -9.22 -4.84
N ILE A 44 19.04 -9.71 -5.38
CA ILE A 44 18.65 -11.11 -5.36
C ILE A 44 18.53 -11.61 -6.80
N ARG A 45 19.28 -12.66 -7.12
CA ARG A 45 19.23 -13.31 -8.43
C ARG A 45 18.23 -14.46 -8.41
N GLY A 46 17.33 -14.51 -9.39
CA GLY A 46 16.34 -15.56 -9.50
C GLY A 46 15.40 -15.66 -8.31
N ALA A 47 15.00 -14.53 -7.74
CA ALA A 47 14.12 -14.44 -6.56
C ALA A 47 12.81 -15.24 -6.74
N HIS A 48 12.31 -15.33 -7.98
CA HIS A 48 11.09 -16.07 -8.26
C HIS A 48 11.07 -16.57 -9.73
N GLY A 49 11.23 -17.88 -9.92
CA GLY A 49 11.37 -18.48 -11.25
C GLY A 49 10.12 -18.44 -12.15
N ALA A 50 8.91 -18.23 -11.59
CA ALA A 50 7.64 -18.25 -12.33
C ALA A 50 7.10 -16.85 -12.70
N LEU A 51 7.68 -15.78 -12.19
CA LEU A 51 7.18 -14.41 -12.38
C LEU A 51 7.26 -13.82 -13.81
N PRO A 52 8.20 -14.20 -14.68
CA PRO A 52 8.33 -13.53 -15.99
C PRO A 52 7.09 -13.57 -16.88
N ALA A 53 6.23 -14.57 -16.72
CA ALA A 53 5.02 -14.73 -17.54
C ALA A 53 3.76 -14.10 -16.93
N MET A 54 3.88 -13.45 -15.75
CA MET A 54 2.73 -13.01 -14.95
C MET A 54 1.93 -11.87 -15.62
N LEU A 55 2.61 -10.91 -16.25
CA LEU A 55 1.99 -9.69 -16.77
C LEU A 55 2.49 -9.38 -18.17
N SER A 56 1.58 -8.95 -19.04
CA SER A 56 1.88 -8.51 -20.40
C SER A 56 1.72 -7.00 -20.57
N ARG A 57 2.39 -6.45 -21.58
CA ARG A 57 2.19 -5.07 -22.03
C ARG A 57 0.72 -4.75 -22.33
N ALA A 58 0.00 -5.70 -22.92
CA ALA A 58 -1.39 -5.50 -23.33
C ALA A 58 -2.30 -5.28 -22.09
N GLU A 59 -2.09 -6.07 -21.04
CA GLU A 59 -2.83 -5.92 -19.77
C GLU A 59 -2.54 -4.57 -19.11
N LEU A 60 -1.27 -4.15 -19.03
CA LEU A 60 -0.94 -2.84 -18.44
C LEU A 60 -1.58 -1.69 -19.21
N PHE A 61 -1.61 -1.79 -20.52
CA PHE A 61 -2.22 -0.75 -21.39
C PHE A 61 -3.74 -0.72 -21.22
N ASP A 62 -4.38 -1.88 -21.07
CA ASP A 62 -5.80 -1.98 -20.79
C ASP A 62 -6.11 -1.38 -19.41
N TRP A 63 -5.36 -1.75 -18.36
CA TRP A 63 -5.55 -1.17 -17.02
C TRP A 63 -5.39 0.34 -16.99
N ALA A 64 -4.40 0.87 -17.69
CA ALA A 64 -4.17 2.32 -17.78
C ALA A 64 -5.30 3.08 -18.49
N CYS A 65 -6.21 2.38 -19.18
CA CYS A 65 -7.39 2.95 -19.82
C CYS A 65 -8.64 2.87 -18.94
N ARG A 66 -8.61 2.14 -17.82
CA ARG A 66 -9.79 1.95 -16.96
C ARG A 66 -9.98 3.14 -16.03
N GLU A 67 -11.24 3.55 -15.87
CA GLU A 67 -11.62 4.50 -14.80
C GLU A 67 -11.29 3.92 -13.42
N GLY A 68 -10.87 4.79 -12.51
CA GLY A 68 -10.49 4.39 -11.15
C GLY A 68 -9.09 3.78 -11.01
N VAL A 69 -8.41 3.42 -12.10
CA VAL A 69 -7.03 2.93 -12.06
C VAL A 69 -6.04 4.08 -12.14
N GLU A 70 -5.24 4.27 -11.10
CA GLU A 70 -4.19 5.29 -11.11
C GLU A 70 -3.07 4.88 -12.07
N SER A 71 -2.85 5.69 -13.09
CA SER A 71 -1.78 5.47 -14.05
C SER A 71 -1.08 6.77 -14.45
N ARG A 72 0.19 6.65 -14.83
CA ARG A 72 1.04 7.80 -15.22
C ARG A 72 1.87 7.43 -16.44
N LEU A 73 1.86 8.30 -17.44
CA LEU A 73 2.72 8.22 -18.61
C LEU A 73 3.84 9.26 -18.48
N ILE A 74 5.07 8.80 -18.51
CA ILE A 74 6.28 9.59 -18.35
C ILE A 74 7.07 9.52 -19.66
N GLU A 75 7.43 10.67 -20.20
CA GLU A 75 8.22 10.80 -21.42
C GLU A 75 9.50 11.59 -21.12
N ASP A 76 10.65 11.10 -21.61
CA ASP A 76 11.91 11.83 -21.60
C ASP A 76 12.33 12.18 -23.04
N LYS A 77 12.44 13.45 -23.34
CA LYS A 77 12.95 13.98 -24.61
C LYS A 77 14.31 14.64 -24.38
N ALA A 78 15.34 13.83 -24.22
CA ALA A 78 16.70 14.32 -23.99
C ALA A 78 16.81 15.25 -22.76
N GLY A 79 16.25 14.82 -21.62
CA GLY A 79 16.23 15.57 -20.36
C GLY A 79 15.02 16.51 -20.20
N GLN A 80 14.17 16.61 -21.19
CA GLN A 80 12.89 17.31 -21.09
C GLN A 80 11.79 16.33 -20.67
N TRP A 81 11.54 16.28 -19.38
CA TRP A 81 10.59 15.39 -18.77
C TRP A 81 9.15 15.91 -18.89
N ALA A 82 8.24 15.01 -19.24
CA ALA A 82 6.82 15.25 -19.20
C ALA A 82 6.10 14.12 -18.49
N MET A 83 5.04 14.43 -17.72
CA MET A 83 4.19 13.47 -17.05
C MET A 83 2.73 13.77 -17.33
N ARG A 84 1.98 12.73 -17.67
CA ARG A 84 0.52 12.79 -17.84
C ARG A 84 -0.12 11.75 -16.93
N LYS A 85 -1.27 12.08 -16.33
CA LYS A 85 -2.07 11.17 -15.52
C LYS A 85 -3.16 10.53 -16.39
N GLY A 86 -3.46 9.25 -16.11
CA GLY A 86 -4.61 8.53 -16.68
C GLY A 86 -5.96 8.99 -16.08
N PRO A 87 -7.08 8.35 -16.50
CA PRO A 87 -7.08 7.25 -17.45
C PRO A 87 -6.71 7.66 -18.86
N PHE A 88 -6.07 6.77 -19.60
CA PHE A 88 -5.66 7.02 -20.98
C PHE A 88 -6.66 6.40 -21.96
N THR A 89 -6.53 6.74 -23.24
CA THR A 89 -7.17 5.98 -24.33
C THR A 89 -6.11 5.17 -25.07
N SER A 90 -6.50 4.03 -25.64
CA SER A 90 -5.59 3.20 -26.44
C SER A 90 -4.93 3.99 -27.57
N LYS A 91 -5.65 4.99 -28.11
CA LYS A 91 -5.12 5.91 -29.13
C LYS A 91 -3.97 6.77 -28.59
N ILE A 92 -4.07 7.25 -27.34
CA ILE A 92 -2.99 8.03 -26.70
C ILE A 92 -1.76 7.14 -26.54
N LEU A 93 -1.90 5.97 -25.94
CA LEU A 93 -0.77 5.06 -25.69
C LEU A 93 -0.10 4.60 -27.00
N SER A 94 -0.88 4.28 -28.04
CA SER A 94 -0.35 3.89 -29.35
C SER A 94 0.24 5.06 -30.17
N SER A 95 -0.05 6.31 -29.79
CA SER A 95 0.44 7.50 -30.49
C SER A 95 1.69 8.12 -29.87
N VAL A 96 2.24 7.55 -28.78
CA VAL A 96 3.48 8.04 -28.16
C VAL A 96 4.63 7.91 -29.15
N LYS A 97 5.18 9.07 -29.56
CA LYS A 97 6.28 9.15 -30.54
C LYS A 97 7.65 9.34 -29.89
N THR A 98 7.68 9.64 -28.61
CA THR A 98 8.92 9.76 -27.85
C THR A 98 9.58 8.39 -27.79
N PRO A 99 10.86 8.25 -28.16
CA PRO A 99 11.52 6.94 -28.13
C PRO A 99 11.66 6.39 -26.71
N THR A 100 11.81 7.27 -25.72
CA THR A 100 12.00 6.91 -24.30
C THR A 100 10.79 7.32 -23.47
N TRP A 101 10.02 6.33 -23.04
CA TRP A 101 8.85 6.57 -22.22
C TRP A 101 8.53 5.38 -21.31
N THR A 102 7.79 5.66 -20.25
CA THR A 102 7.40 4.67 -19.24
C THR A 102 5.93 4.87 -18.87
N LEU A 103 5.19 3.79 -18.81
CA LEU A 103 3.84 3.72 -18.26
C LEU A 103 3.93 3.11 -16.85
N LEU A 104 3.34 3.77 -15.86
CA LEU A 104 3.19 3.28 -14.49
C LEU A 104 1.72 3.00 -14.23
N VAL A 105 1.41 1.87 -13.59
CA VAL A 105 0.06 1.51 -13.13
C VAL A 105 0.17 1.10 -11.66
N GLN A 106 -0.59 1.76 -10.79
CA GLN A 106 -0.63 1.47 -9.35
C GLN A 106 -1.76 0.51 -8.99
N GLY A 107 -1.65 -0.14 -7.82
CA GLY A 107 -2.66 -1.05 -7.32
C GLY A 107 -2.78 -2.33 -8.15
N ALA A 108 -1.68 -2.84 -8.69
CA ALA A 108 -1.70 -4.03 -9.54
C ALA A 108 -2.20 -5.29 -8.80
N GLU A 109 -2.10 -5.33 -7.47
CA GLU A 109 -2.65 -6.38 -6.61
C GLU A 109 -4.17 -6.47 -6.69
N VAL A 110 -4.85 -5.35 -6.92
CA VAL A 110 -6.31 -5.31 -7.08
C VAL A 110 -6.75 -5.70 -8.50
N LEU A 111 -5.83 -5.57 -9.46
CA LEU A 111 -6.11 -5.79 -10.88
C LEU A 111 -5.78 -7.21 -11.35
N HIS A 112 -4.89 -7.91 -10.63
CA HIS A 112 -4.41 -9.22 -11.06
C HIS A 112 -4.18 -10.18 -9.88
N PRO A 113 -4.87 -11.33 -9.82
CA PRO A 113 -4.78 -12.27 -8.70
C PRO A 113 -3.35 -12.74 -8.40
N ALA A 114 -2.53 -13.06 -9.41
CA ALA A 114 -1.18 -13.51 -9.18
C ALA A 114 -0.26 -12.41 -8.58
N VAL A 115 -0.59 -11.12 -8.74
CA VAL A 115 0.11 -10.03 -8.04
C VAL A 115 -0.31 -10.01 -6.57
N ALA A 116 -1.61 -10.20 -6.28
CA ALA A 116 -2.09 -10.32 -4.91
C ALA A 116 -1.45 -11.52 -4.18
N ASP A 117 -1.38 -12.68 -4.85
CA ASP A 117 -0.72 -13.88 -4.32
C ASP A 117 0.77 -13.63 -4.04
N LEU A 118 1.46 -12.92 -4.93
CA LEU A 118 2.86 -12.54 -4.72
C LEU A 118 3.03 -11.67 -3.48
N LEU A 119 2.13 -10.71 -3.23
CA LEU A 119 2.20 -9.85 -2.05
C LEU A 119 2.12 -10.65 -0.75
N SER A 120 1.42 -11.78 -0.75
CA SER A 120 1.35 -12.66 0.43
C SER A 120 2.73 -13.17 0.87
N ALA A 121 3.66 -13.35 -0.06
CA ALA A 121 5.03 -13.77 0.22
C ALA A 121 5.86 -12.70 0.98
N PHE A 122 5.40 -11.45 1.01
CA PHE A 122 6.01 -10.37 1.77
C PHE A 122 5.39 -10.16 3.15
N ARG A 123 4.42 -10.97 3.57
CA ARG A 123 3.72 -10.82 4.86
C ARG A 123 4.57 -11.24 6.09
N PHE A 124 5.85 -11.45 5.92
CA PHE A 124 6.82 -11.39 7.01
C PHE A 124 7.10 -9.93 7.45
N LEU A 125 6.63 -8.95 6.69
CA LEU A 125 6.57 -7.53 7.02
C LEU A 125 5.16 -7.17 7.51
N PRO A 126 5.03 -6.25 8.48
CA PRO A 126 3.70 -5.85 8.97
C PRO A 126 2.83 -5.27 7.85
N ASP A 127 1.60 -5.76 7.72
CA ASP A 127 0.63 -5.28 6.71
C ASP A 127 0.36 -3.77 6.82
N ALA A 128 0.47 -3.19 8.02
CA ALA A 128 0.40 -1.74 8.23
C ALA A 128 1.45 -0.95 7.44
N ARG A 129 2.53 -1.60 7.00
CA ARG A 129 3.59 -0.98 6.19
C ARG A 129 3.37 -1.14 4.69
N LEU A 130 2.59 -2.11 4.26
CA LEU A 130 2.32 -2.34 2.84
C LEU A 130 1.59 -1.13 2.23
N ASP A 131 2.14 -0.60 1.14
CA ASP A 131 1.48 0.43 0.34
C ASP A 131 0.70 -0.20 -0.81
N ASP A 132 1.40 -0.58 -1.87
CA ASP A 132 0.81 -1.24 -3.04
C ASP A 132 1.86 -1.98 -3.87
N ALA A 133 1.37 -2.64 -4.91
CA ALA A 133 2.16 -3.10 -6.02
C ALA A 133 1.97 -2.17 -7.23
N MET A 134 3.05 -1.53 -7.68
CA MET A 134 3.07 -0.71 -8.88
C MET A 134 3.81 -1.44 -10.00
N VAL A 135 3.22 -1.48 -11.19
CA VAL A 135 3.87 -2.06 -12.37
C VAL A 135 4.29 -0.94 -13.33
N SER A 136 5.52 -1.05 -13.80
CA SER A 136 6.05 -0.18 -14.85
C SER A 136 6.32 -0.97 -16.13
N TRP A 137 5.86 -0.46 -17.27
CA TRP A 137 6.32 -0.84 -18.58
C TRP A 137 7.17 0.29 -19.18
N ALA A 138 8.30 -0.04 -19.79
CA ALA A 138 9.17 0.97 -20.39
C ALA A 138 9.67 0.52 -21.77
N SER A 139 9.74 1.49 -22.72
CA SER A 139 10.47 1.35 -23.99
C SER A 139 11.97 1.33 -23.75
N ASP A 140 12.75 0.98 -24.76
CA ASP A 140 14.21 1.06 -24.70
C ASP A 140 14.67 2.47 -24.26
N GLY A 141 15.58 2.52 -23.27
CA GLY A 141 16.03 3.76 -22.65
C GLY A 141 15.01 4.41 -21.71
N GLY A 142 13.78 3.92 -21.63
CA GLY A 142 12.73 4.46 -20.76
C GLY A 142 13.03 4.28 -19.28
N GLY A 143 12.54 5.19 -18.47
CA GLY A 143 12.68 5.24 -17.01
C GLY A 143 11.92 6.42 -16.43
N VAL A 144 12.14 6.68 -15.14
CA VAL A 144 11.55 7.82 -14.42
C VAL A 144 12.60 8.81 -13.92
N GLY A 145 13.86 8.59 -14.33
CA GLY A 145 15.01 9.40 -13.94
C GLY A 145 15.52 9.12 -12.53
N PRO A 146 16.65 9.75 -12.14
CA PRO A 146 17.25 9.55 -10.83
C PRO A 146 16.42 10.21 -9.73
N HIS A 147 16.01 9.42 -8.75
CA HIS A 147 15.17 9.85 -7.62
C HIS A 147 15.45 9.01 -6.37
N PHE A 148 14.77 9.32 -5.30
CA PHE A 148 14.71 8.51 -4.09
C PHE A 148 13.28 8.47 -3.56
N ASP A 149 12.95 7.39 -2.88
CA ASP A 149 11.66 7.21 -2.22
C ASP A 149 11.78 7.36 -0.71
N SER A 150 10.66 7.69 -0.05
CA SER A 150 10.57 7.76 1.41
C SER A 150 10.11 6.44 2.02
N TYR A 151 10.07 5.37 1.24
CA TYR A 151 9.58 4.03 1.62
C TYR A 151 10.59 2.95 1.20
N ASP A 152 10.40 1.77 1.78
CA ASP A 152 11.11 0.56 1.37
C ASP A 152 10.49 0.01 0.08
N VAL A 153 11.29 -0.44 -0.88
CA VAL A 153 10.77 -1.00 -2.13
C VAL A 153 11.52 -2.25 -2.56
N PHE A 154 10.76 -3.25 -3.02
CA PHE A 154 11.28 -4.40 -3.73
C PHE A 154 10.95 -4.25 -5.22
N LEU A 155 11.96 -4.27 -6.07
CA LEU A 155 11.89 -4.06 -7.51
C LEU A 155 12.12 -5.40 -8.21
N LEU A 156 11.05 -6.06 -8.64
CA LEU A 156 11.09 -7.35 -9.32
C LEU A 156 11.08 -7.14 -10.82
N GLN A 157 12.07 -7.69 -11.52
CA GLN A 157 12.11 -7.66 -12.98
C GLN A 157 11.26 -8.80 -13.53
N LEU A 158 10.15 -8.47 -14.19
CA LEU A 158 9.22 -9.46 -14.75
C LEU A 158 9.56 -9.85 -16.18
N SER A 159 9.84 -8.86 -17.05
CA SER A 159 10.26 -9.10 -18.43
C SER A 159 11.25 -8.05 -18.91
N GLY A 160 12.00 -8.35 -19.97
CA GLY A 160 13.05 -7.49 -20.47
C GLY A 160 14.19 -7.31 -19.45
N THR A 161 15.01 -6.31 -19.67
CA THR A 161 16.17 -6.03 -18.82
C THR A 161 16.18 -4.57 -18.37
N ARG A 162 16.51 -4.34 -17.10
CA ARG A 162 16.64 -2.98 -16.56
C ARG A 162 17.98 -2.79 -15.88
N ARG A 163 18.66 -1.71 -16.24
CA ARG A 163 19.88 -1.26 -15.59
C ARG A 163 19.53 -0.34 -14.45
N TRP A 164 19.83 -0.76 -13.25
CA TRP A 164 19.68 0.02 -12.04
C TRP A 164 21.02 0.60 -11.59
N GLN A 165 21.06 1.91 -11.45
CA GLN A 165 22.16 2.63 -10.79
C GLN A 165 21.64 3.07 -9.42
N ILE A 166 22.38 2.74 -8.36
CA ILE A 166 21.96 2.99 -6.97
C ILE A 166 23.08 3.58 -6.13
N GLY A 167 22.72 4.30 -5.08
CA GLY A 167 23.70 4.79 -4.11
C GLY A 167 23.09 5.74 -3.08
N PRO A 168 23.67 5.82 -1.87
CA PRO A 168 23.31 6.83 -0.91
C PRO A 168 23.73 8.20 -1.44
N GLN A 169 22.93 9.23 -1.22
CA GLN A 169 23.25 10.59 -1.62
C GLN A 169 23.35 11.49 -0.40
N LYS A 170 24.39 12.33 -0.37
CA LYS A 170 24.53 13.39 0.63
C LYS A 170 23.65 14.60 0.30
N ASP A 171 23.48 14.87 -0.99
CA ASP A 171 22.65 15.96 -1.51
C ASP A 171 21.36 15.39 -2.09
N LEU A 172 20.23 15.63 -1.41
CA LEU A 172 18.90 15.19 -1.81
C LEU A 172 18.09 16.32 -2.46
N ARG A 173 18.73 17.42 -2.89
CA ARG A 173 18.04 18.50 -3.59
C ARG A 173 17.43 18.02 -4.89
N LEU A 174 16.20 18.44 -5.11
CA LEU A 174 15.46 18.12 -6.33
C LEU A 174 15.68 19.22 -7.37
N GLN A 175 15.56 18.85 -8.62
CA GLN A 175 15.50 19.83 -9.74
C GLN A 175 14.21 20.66 -9.61
N ALA A 176 14.33 21.97 -9.75
CA ALA A 176 13.19 22.87 -9.73
C ALA A 176 12.36 22.72 -11.01
N ASP A 177 11.07 23.00 -10.90
CA ASP A 177 10.11 23.06 -12.02
C ASP A 177 10.00 21.79 -12.88
N MET A 178 10.35 20.62 -12.30
CA MET A 178 10.20 19.33 -12.97
C MET A 178 8.86 18.67 -12.60
N PRO A 179 8.21 17.97 -13.55
CA PRO A 179 6.98 17.23 -13.27
C PRO A 179 7.18 16.00 -12.39
N LEU A 180 8.44 15.58 -12.18
CA LEU A 180 8.90 14.46 -11.39
C LEU A 180 9.85 14.94 -10.30
N LYS A 181 9.96 14.19 -9.21
CA LYS A 181 10.91 14.47 -8.12
C LYS A 181 12.33 14.00 -8.48
N LEU A 182 12.94 14.63 -9.48
CA LEU A 182 14.28 14.28 -9.95
C LEU A 182 15.37 14.87 -9.07
N LEU A 183 16.39 14.09 -8.74
CA LEU A 183 17.58 14.58 -8.06
C LEU A 183 18.33 15.59 -8.96
N ALA A 184 18.77 16.69 -8.38
CA ALA A 184 19.62 17.67 -9.08
C ALA A 184 21.00 17.11 -9.38
N HIS A 185 21.52 16.29 -8.47
CA HIS A 185 22.78 15.58 -8.61
C HIS A 185 22.58 14.13 -8.20
N PHE A 186 23.09 13.21 -9.00
CA PHE A 186 23.03 11.79 -8.71
C PHE A 186 24.37 11.14 -9.03
N GLU A 187 25.01 10.62 -8.02
CA GLU A 187 26.28 9.91 -8.10
C GLU A 187 26.07 8.45 -7.69
N PRO A 188 25.88 7.52 -8.63
CA PRO A 188 25.68 6.13 -8.29
C PRO A 188 26.96 5.48 -7.79
N GLU A 189 26.86 4.67 -6.73
CA GLU A 189 27.97 3.87 -6.23
C GLU A 189 27.99 2.47 -6.84
N GLU A 190 26.81 1.94 -7.19
CA GLU A 190 26.64 0.60 -7.75
C GLU A 190 25.78 0.63 -9.01
N THR A 191 26.04 -0.31 -9.91
CA THR A 191 25.24 -0.52 -11.11
C THR A 191 24.94 -2.01 -11.26
N HIS A 192 23.65 -2.33 -11.36
CA HIS A 192 23.15 -3.70 -11.50
C HIS A 192 22.30 -3.82 -12.76
N LEU A 193 22.49 -4.89 -13.51
CA LEU A 193 21.63 -5.28 -14.61
C LEU A 193 20.70 -6.38 -14.11
N LEU A 194 19.39 -6.13 -14.09
CA LEU A 194 18.37 -7.08 -13.68
C LEU A 194 17.69 -7.66 -14.91
N GLY A 195 17.68 -8.98 -14.99
CA GLY A 195 16.89 -9.77 -15.93
C GLY A 195 15.65 -10.35 -15.25
N PRO A 196 14.78 -11.03 -16.05
CA PRO A 196 13.56 -11.64 -15.52
C PRO A 196 13.84 -12.59 -14.34
N GLY A 197 13.07 -12.41 -13.25
CA GLY A 197 13.23 -13.15 -12.01
C GLY A 197 14.20 -12.54 -11.01
N ASP A 198 15.02 -11.56 -11.38
CA ASP A 198 15.87 -10.83 -10.44
C ASP A 198 15.07 -9.82 -9.63
N MET A 199 15.49 -9.55 -8.41
CA MET A 199 14.89 -8.57 -7.52
C MET A 199 15.95 -7.69 -6.86
N LEU A 200 15.62 -6.39 -6.68
CA LEU A 200 16.43 -5.44 -5.95
C LEU A 200 15.61 -4.82 -4.84
N TYR A 201 16.05 -4.98 -3.59
CA TYR A 201 15.51 -4.25 -2.45
C TYR A 201 16.28 -2.96 -2.22
N LEU A 202 15.56 -1.85 -1.99
CA LEU A 202 16.11 -0.55 -1.64
C LEU A 202 15.43 -0.01 -0.38
N PRO A 203 16.21 0.41 0.63
CA PRO A 203 15.67 1.09 1.81
C PRO A 203 15.29 2.56 1.50
N PRO A 204 14.52 3.22 2.40
CA PRO A 204 14.13 4.61 2.24
C PRO A 204 15.34 5.53 2.00
N LYS A 205 15.15 6.54 1.13
CA LYS A 205 16.17 7.54 0.73
C LYS A 205 17.39 6.99 -0.02
N TRP A 206 17.36 5.71 -0.41
CA TRP A 206 18.40 5.19 -1.29
C TRP A 206 18.10 5.64 -2.72
N ALA A 207 18.94 6.53 -3.24
CA ALA A 207 18.74 7.07 -4.57
C ALA A 207 18.99 6.01 -5.65
N HIS A 208 18.16 6.06 -6.69
CA HIS A 208 18.23 5.08 -7.77
C HIS A 208 17.76 5.65 -9.10
N ASN A 209 18.24 5.04 -10.18
CA ASN A 209 17.86 5.36 -11.56
C ASN A 209 17.75 4.06 -12.36
N GLY A 210 16.53 3.68 -12.74
CA GLY A 210 16.24 2.48 -13.51
C GLY A 210 15.98 2.83 -14.97
N VAL A 211 16.80 2.30 -15.87
CA VAL A 211 16.71 2.51 -17.31
C VAL A 211 16.53 1.17 -18.02
N ALA A 212 15.45 1.06 -18.80
CA ALA A 212 15.17 -0.12 -19.62
C ALA A 212 16.23 -0.32 -20.69
N GLN A 213 16.59 -1.57 -20.95
CA GLN A 213 17.46 -1.98 -22.06
C GLN A 213 16.70 -2.94 -22.96
N GLY A 214 16.40 -2.49 -24.15
CA GLY A 214 15.49 -3.16 -25.07
C GLY A 214 14.01 -2.86 -24.75
N ASP A 215 13.14 -3.35 -25.63
CA ASP A 215 11.69 -3.18 -25.50
C ASP A 215 11.06 -4.17 -24.50
N ASP A 216 9.81 -3.89 -24.11
CA ASP A 216 8.99 -4.72 -23.22
C ASP A 216 9.63 -4.97 -21.83
N CYS A 217 10.29 -3.95 -21.31
CA CYS A 217 10.84 -3.98 -19.96
C CYS A 217 9.73 -3.73 -18.93
N ILE A 218 9.36 -4.78 -18.18
CA ILE A 218 8.32 -4.72 -17.13
C ILE A 218 8.97 -4.98 -15.77
N THR A 219 8.75 -4.05 -14.83
CA THR A 219 9.19 -4.18 -13.44
C THR A 219 7.97 -4.02 -12.52
N LEU A 220 7.83 -4.93 -11.56
CA LEU A 220 6.87 -4.84 -10.45
C LEU A 220 7.60 -4.27 -9.23
N SER A 221 7.04 -3.22 -8.66
CA SER A 221 7.55 -2.58 -7.44
C SER A 221 6.57 -2.85 -6.31
N VAL A 222 7.02 -3.47 -5.21
CA VAL A 222 6.24 -3.66 -3.98
C VAL A 222 6.73 -2.64 -2.97
N GLY A 223 5.87 -1.68 -2.62
CA GLY A 223 6.18 -0.55 -1.76
C GLY A 223 5.73 -0.75 -0.31
N PHE A 224 6.58 -0.37 0.64
CA PHE A 224 6.26 -0.41 2.07
C PHE A 224 6.44 0.98 2.69
N LYS A 225 5.34 1.59 3.12
CA LYS A 225 5.32 2.95 3.69
C LYS A 225 6.28 3.11 4.88
N ALA A 226 7.00 4.21 4.90
CA ALA A 226 7.70 4.73 6.07
C ALA A 226 7.09 6.12 6.39
N PRO A 227 5.99 6.19 7.16
CA PRO A 227 5.27 7.42 7.39
C PRO A 227 6.18 8.49 8.00
N ALA A 228 6.14 9.70 7.45
CA ALA A 228 6.80 10.84 8.08
C ALA A 228 6.02 11.25 9.33
N ARG A 229 6.74 11.56 10.42
CA ARG A 229 6.11 11.92 11.70
C ARG A 229 5.07 13.03 11.57
N GLY A 230 5.36 14.08 10.79
CA GLY A 230 4.45 15.20 10.61
C GLY A 230 3.19 14.85 9.81
N GLY A 231 3.32 14.00 8.76
CA GLY A 231 2.18 13.51 7.99
C GLY A 231 1.26 12.64 8.84
N LEU A 232 1.84 11.60 9.48
CA LEU A 232 1.07 10.71 10.36
C LEU A 232 0.37 11.48 11.49
N LEU A 233 1.08 12.44 12.12
CA LEU A 233 0.48 13.28 13.15
C LEU A 233 -0.72 14.07 12.64
N GLY A 234 -0.63 14.64 11.42
CA GLY A 234 -1.73 15.41 10.83
C GLY A 234 -2.98 14.55 10.61
N GLU A 235 -2.83 13.34 10.08
CA GLU A 235 -3.93 12.40 9.85
C GLU A 235 -4.55 11.92 11.18
N VAL A 236 -3.72 11.55 12.16
CA VAL A 236 -4.19 11.12 13.49
C VAL A 236 -4.91 12.26 14.22
N LEU A 237 -4.40 13.50 14.16
CA LEU A 237 -5.07 14.63 14.81
C LEU A 237 -6.43 14.95 14.18
N LEU A 238 -6.56 14.79 12.86
CA LEU A 238 -7.84 14.95 12.17
C LEU A 238 -8.85 13.93 12.71
N ARG A 239 -8.45 12.66 12.78
CA ARG A 239 -9.30 11.57 13.27
C ARG A 239 -9.67 11.74 14.74
N LEU A 240 -8.70 12.15 15.57
CA LEU A 240 -8.97 12.47 16.98
C LEU A 240 -9.97 13.62 17.15
N GLY A 241 -9.94 14.62 16.25
CA GLY A 241 -10.90 15.72 16.26
C GLY A 241 -12.33 15.26 15.93
N GLU A 242 -12.49 14.27 15.05
CA GLU A 242 -13.78 13.66 14.71
C GLU A 242 -14.35 12.82 15.87
N MET A 243 -13.49 12.24 16.72
CA MET A 243 -13.90 11.47 17.91
C MET A 243 -14.36 12.35 19.08
N LEU A 244 -14.06 13.65 19.07
CA LEU A 244 -14.43 14.55 20.13
C LEU A 244 -15.86 15.07 19.91
N ASP A 245 -16.84 14.42 20.56
CA ASP A 245 -18.24 14.87 20.59
C ASP A 245 -18.40 15.94 21.69
N ASP A 246 -17.84 17.14 21.46
CA ASP A 246 -17.89 18.25 22.38
C ASP A 246 -18.25 19.57 21.65
N GLU A 247 -19.50 19.96 21.70
CA GLU A 247 -20.01 21.20 21.10
C GLU A 247 -19.89 22.43 22.04
N THR A 248 -19.06 22.35 23.08
CA THR A 248 -18.86 23.46 24.02
C THR A 248 -18.31 24.69 23.32
N LEU A 249 -19.06 25.79 23.39
CA LEU A 249 -18.63 27.04 22.79
C LEU A 249 -17.63 27.78 23.69
N TYR A 250 -16.62 28.41 23.07
CA TYR A 250 -15.75 29.33 23.75
C TYR A 250 -16.57 30.47 24.38
N SER A 251 -16.26 30.84 25.62
CA SER A 251 -16.95 31.88 26.34
C SER A 251 -15.97 32.74 27.14
N ASP A 252 -16.06 34.05 26.98
CA ASP A 252 -15.19 35.03 27.62
C ASP A 252 -15.96 36.22 28.22
N PRO A 253 -16.98 35.98 29.08
CA PRO A 253 -17.88 37.06 29.60
C PRO A 253 -17.13 38.15 30.37
N ASN A 254 -15.91 37.91 30.82
CA ASN A 254 -15.08 38.84 31.57
C ASN A 254 -13.96 39.47 30.72
N GLN A 255 -13.96 39.27 29.40
CA GLN A 255 -12.94 39.85 28.52
C GLN A 255 -13.06 41.39 28.51
N PRO A 256 -12.01 42.14 28.90
CA PRO A 256 -12.08 43.60 28.85
C PRO A 256 -11.99 44.11 27.41
N ALA A 257 -12.52 45.32 27.19
CA ALA A 257 -12.32 46.04 25.93
C ALA A 257 -10.82 46.22 25.65
N THR A 258 -10.42 46.05 24.39
CA THR A 258 -9.00 46.08 23.98
C THR A 258 -8.67 47.27 23.08
N ARG A 259 -7.44 47.78 23.21
CA ARG A 259 -6.83 48.69 22.23
C ARG A 259 -5.98 47.97 21.19
N GLU A 260 -5.82 46.65 21.35
CA GLU A 260 -5.03 45.76 20.47
C GLU A 260 -5.94 44.68 19.89
N PRO A 261 -6.85 45.02 18.95
CA PRO A 261 -7.88 44.12 18.49
C PRO A 261 -7.32 42.92 17.70
N ALA A 262 -6.09 43.03 17.19
CA ALA A 262 -5.40 41.94 16.50
C ALA A 262 -4.70 40.97 17.45
N ARG A 263 -4.65 41.26 18.76
CA ARG A 263 -4.03 40.35 19.74
C ARG A 263 -4.99 39.24 20.11
N MET A 264 -4.57 37.99 19.90
CA MET A 264 -5.38 36.83 20.28
C MET A 264 -5.49 36.70 21.81
N PRO A 265 -6.70 36.50 22.36
CA PRO A 265 -6.88 36.27 23.78
C PRO A 265 -6.16 35.00 24.24
N ALA A 266 -5.47 35.06 25.39
CA ALA A 266 -4.81 33.89 25.96
C ALA A 266 -5.82 32.78 26.29
N ALA A 267 -6.99 33.12 26.78
CA ALA A 267 -8.06 32.19 27.11
C ALA A 267 -8.53 31.34 25.90
N LEU A 268 -8.48 31.87 24.67
CA LEU A 268 -8.78 31.11 23.47
C LEU A 268 -7.73 30.03 23.22
N GLY A 269 -6.45 30.33 23.49
CA GLY A 269 -5.36 29.35 23.42
C GLY A 269 -5.48 28.26 24.50
N ASP A 270 -5.93 28.64 25.71
CA ASP A 270 -6.16 27.66 26.78
C ASP A 270 -7.36 26.76 26.46
N PHE A 271 -8.45 27.32 25.90
CA PHE A 271 -9.61 26.56 25.44
C PHE A 271 -9.23 25.54 24.35
N ALA A 272 -8.42 25.94 23.37
CA ALA A 272 -7.95 25.02 22.32
C ALA A 272 -7.04 23.91 22.90
N ARG A 273 -6.19 24.23 23.88
CA ARG A 273 -5.35 23.25 24.56
C ARG A 273 -6.19 22.25 25.35
N ASP A 274 -7.20 22.73 26.10
CA ASP A 274 -8.13 21.87 26.85
C ASP A 274 -8.85 20.87 25.93
N ALA A 275 -9.28 21.29 24.73
CA ALA A 275 -9.89 20.40 23.75
C ALA A 275 -8.94 19.26 23.30
N ILE A 276 -7.67 19.59 23.03
CA ILE A 276 -6.64 18.59 22.69
C ILE A 276 -6.41 17.64 23.88
N ASP A 277 -6.23 18.18 25.07
CA ASP A 277 -5.97 17.38 26.27
C ASP A 277 -7.14 16.44 26.59
N ARG A 278 -8.38 16.88 26.39
CA ARG A 278 -9.59 16.06 26.59
C ARG A 278 -9.59 14.83 25.67
N VAL A 279 -9.37 14.99 24.37
CA VAL A 279 -9.38 13.84 23.45
C VAL A 279 -8.22 12.89 23.71
N LEU A 280 -7.04 13.43 24.04
CA LEU A 280 -5.86 12.59 24.34
C LEU A 280 -5.98 11.82 25.68
N THR A 281 -6.82 12.31 26.60
CA THR A 281 -7.10 11.61 27.88
C THR A 281 -8.20 10.57 27.76
N GLN A 282 -8.92 10.50 26.65
CA GLN A 282 -9.88 9.42 26.41
C GLN A 282 -9.12 8.08 26.27
N PRO A 283 -9.55 7.04 26.99
CA PRO A 283 -8.95 5.73 26.84
C PRO A 283 -9.04 5.28 25.38
N LEU A 284 -7.93 4.77 24.86
CA LEU A 284 -7.85 4.14 23.53
C LEU A 284 -8.02 5.10 22.32
N ALA A 285 -8.37 6.38 22.51
CA ALA A 285 -8.60 7.31 21.39
C ALA A 285 -7.42 7.35 20.40
N LEU A 286 -6.18 7.40 20.92
CA LEU A 286 -4.99 7.38 20.06
C LEU A 286 -4.83 6.05 19.31
N ALA A 287 -5.12 4.92 19.96
CA ALA A 287 -5.03 3.60 19.33
C ALA A 287 -6.07 3.46 18.22
N CYS A 288 -7.33 3.87 18.49
CA CYS A 288 -8.40 3.87 17.49
C CYS A 288 -8.05 4.80 16.32
N ALA A 289 -7.70 6.06 16.57
CA ALA A 289 -7.34 7.00 15.51
C ALA A 289 -6.17 6.51 14.65
N LEU A 290 -5.14 5.91 15.26
CA LEU A 290 -4.01 5.34 14.53
C LEU A 290 -4.43 4.14 13.69
N GLY A 291 -5.18 3.20 14.24
CA GLY A 291 -5.65 2.01 13.54
C GLY A 291 -6.57 2.35 12.37
N GLU A 292 -7.48 3.30 12.55
CA GLU A 292 -8.36 3.82 11.49
C GLU A 292 -7.56 4.46 10.36
N VAL A 293 -6.61 5.38 10.68
CA VAL A 293 -5.72 6.00 9.69
C VAL A 293 -4.91 4.96 8.93
N MET A 294 -4.40 3.94 9.62
CA MET A 294 -3.57 2.90 8.98
C MET A 294 -4.37 1.94 8.12
N THR A 295 -5.69 1.86 8.32
CA THR A 295 -6.60 1.02 7.55
C THR A 295 -7.46 1.79 6.55
N ASP A 296 -7.40 3.12 6.50
CA ASP A 296 -8.14 3.91 5.51
C ASP A 296 -7.94 3.32 4.09
N PRO A 297 -9.03 3.05 3.35
CA PRO A 297 -8.93 2.63 1.96
C PRO A 297 -8.21 3.69 1.11
N LYS A 298 -7.51 3.25 0.08
CA LYS A 298 -6.90 4.20 -0.85
C LYS A 298 -7.98 5.01 -1.59
N PRO A 299 -7.70 6.28 -1.93
CA PRO A 299 -8.60 7.05 -2.78
C PRO A 299 -8.91 6.31 -4.09
N GLY A 300 -10.19 6.22 -4.46
CA GLY A 300 -10.63 5.52 -5.67
C GLY A 300 -10.82 4.01 -5.51
N VAL A 301 -10.65 3.45 -4.33
CA VAL A 301 -11.04 2.07 -4.02
C VAL A 301 -12.54 2.05 -3.70
N TRP A 302 -13.27 1.19 -4.41
CA TRP A 302 -14.69 0.96 -4.23
C TRP A 302 -14.94 -0.52 -3.99
N PHE A 303 -15.83 -0.81 -3.04
CA PHE A 303 -16.28 -2.16 -2.73
C PHE A 303 -17.61 -2.41 -3.40
N GLU A 304 -17.82 -3.63 -3.84
CA GLU A 304 -19.09 -4.08 -4.44
C GLU A 304 -19.76 -5.02 -3.46
N ALA A 305 -21.04 -4.75 -3.17
CA ALA A 305 -21.84 -5.62 -2.34
C ALA A 305 -22.00 -6.99 -3.04
N PRO A 306 -21.92 -8.11 -2.31
CA PRO A 306 -22.10 -9.44 -2.88
C PRO A 306 -23.55 -9.63 -3.37
N GLU A 307 -23.73 -10.48 -4.39
CA GLU A 307 -25.06 -10.80 -4.92
C GLU A 307 -25.88 -11.68 -3.97
N ALA A 308 -25.21 -12.59 -3.25
CA ALA A 308 -25.86 -13.50 -2.32
C ALA A 308 -25.83 -12.94 -0.89
N PRO A 309 -26.87 -13.12 -0.08
CA PRO A 309 -26.86 -12.70 1.31
C PRO A 309 -25.89 -13.56 2.14
N PHE A 310 -25.43 -13.03 3.28
CA PHE A 310 -24.46 -13.72 4.14
C PHE A 310 -24.97 -15.06 4.68
N GLU A 311 -26.28 -15.18 4.93
CA GLU A 311 -26.89 -16.42 5.34
C GLU A 311 -26.66 -17.56 4.35
N ALA A 312 -26.60 -17.26 3.05
CA ALA A 312 -26.30 -18.27 2.03
C ALA A 312 -24.89 -18.83 2.15
N VAL A 313 -23.92 -18.02 2.64
CA VAL A 313 -22.54 -18.47 2.93
C VAL A 313 -22.55 -19.45 4.10
N LEU A 314 -23.30 -19.14 5.16
CA LEU A 314 -23.44 -19.99 6.33
C LEU A 314 -24.16 -21.31 6.00
N ASP A 315 -25.27 -21.24 5.26
CA ASP A 315 -26.06 -22.40 4.85
C ASP A 315 -25.30 -23.37 3.93
N ALA A 316 -24.41 -22.81 3.11
CA ALA A 316 -23.54 -23.58 2.23
C ALA A 316 -22.30 -24.16 2.99
N GLY A 317 -22.11 -23.84 4.27
CA GLY A 317 -20.97 -24.28 5.06
C GLY A 317 -19.64 -23.73 4.53
N LEU A 318 -19.64 -22.51 3.98
CA LEU A 318 -18.46 -21.84 3.47
C LEU A 318 -17.79 -20.99 4.56
N GLY A 319 -16.49 -20.76 4.41
CA GLY A 319 -15.75 -19.74 5.15
C GLY A 319 -15.79 -18.39 4.45
N ILE A 320 -15.02 -17.46 5.00
CA ILE A 320 -14.80 -16.12 4.42
C ILE A 320 -13.33 -15.86 4.17
N ARG A 321 -13.04 -14.95 3.24
CA ARG A 321 -11.70 -14.39 3.01
C ARG A 321 -11.77 -12.86 2.98
N VAL A 322 -10.70 -12.22 3.38
CA VAL A 322 -10.56 -10.76 3.29
C VAL A 322 -10.48 -10.36 1.81
N ASN A 323 -11.29 -9.39 1.39
CA ASN A 323 -11.24 -8.87 0.02
C ASN A 323 -9.86 -8.19 -0.21
N VAL A 324 -9.28 -8.38 -1.39
CA VAL A 324 -7.95 -7.87 -1.75
C VAL A 324 -7.80 -6.35 -1.61
N LYS A 325 -8.91 -5.61 -1.66
CA LYS A 325 -8.98 -4.16 -1.47
C LYS A 325 -9.04 -3.76 0.00
N THR A 326 -9.36 -4.69 0.90
CA THR A 326 -9.57 -4.44 2.32
C THR A 326 -8.24 -4.35 3.07
N ARG A 327 -8.17 -3.39 3.98
CA ARG A 327 -7.11 -3.26 4.97
C ARG A 327 -7.64 -3.67 6.32
N LEU A 328 -7.09 -4.75 6.86
CA LEU A 328 -7.50 -5.35 8.14
C LEU A 328 -6.27 -5.44 9.05
N LEU A 329 -6.32 -4.77 10.18
CA LEU A 329 -5.26 -4.74 11.19
C LEU A 329 -5.87 -4.99 12.57
N TYR A 330 -5.03 -5.20 13.57
CA TYR A 330 -5.44 -5.30 14.97
C TYR A 330 -4.32 -4.83 15.92
N ASP A 331 -4.69 -4.44 17.13
CA ASP A 331 -3.80 -4.29 18.28
C ASP A 331 -4.22 -5.26 19.42
N ASP A 332 -3.87 -4.97 20.66
CA ASP A 332 -4.16 -5.86 21.80
C ASP A 332 -5.65 -5.89 22.21
N GLY A 333 -6.49 -5.00 21.71
CA GLY A 333 -7.90 -4.89 22.12
C GLY A 333 -8.86 -4.45 21.03
N HIS A 334 -8.35 -4.18 19.82
CA HIS A 334 -9.16 -3.70 18.71
C HIS A 334 -8.86 -4.44 17.42
N VAL A 335 -9.89 -4.50 16.57
CA VAL A 335 -9.76 -4.83 15.15
C VAL A 335 -10.07 -3.57 14.36
N PHE A 336 -9.24 -3.26 13.38
CA PHE A 336 -9.35 -2.10 12.49
C PHE A 336 -9.57 -2.59 11.07
N ILE A 337 -10.60 -2.09 10.41
CA ILE A 337 -10.91 -2.47 9.04
C ILE A 337 -11.40 -1.25 8.25
N ASN A 338 -10.75 -0.95 7.14
CA ASN A 338 -11.15 0.09 6.20
C ASN A 338 -11.51 1.45 6.83
N GLY A 339 -10.74 1.87 7.85
CA GLY A 339 -10.92 3.15 8.53
C GLY A 339 -11.89 3.10 9.71
N GLU A 340 -12.36 1.94 10.10
CA GLU A 340 -13.21 1.73 11.27
C GLU A 340 -12.50 0.94 12.36
N SER A 341 -12.89 1.15 13.61
CA SER A 341 -12.33 0.49 14.80
C SER A 341 -13.41 -0.22 15.61
N TYR A 342 -13.12 -1.45 16.02
CA TYR A 342 -14.01 -2.29 16.80
C TYR A 342 -13.29 -2.85 18.01
N VAL A 343 -13.89 -2.70 19.20
CA VAL A 343 -13.39 -3.36 20.41
C VAL A 343 -13.73 -4.84 20.35
N ALA A 344 -12.75 -5.68 20.49
CA ALA A 344 -12.95 -7.12 20.48
C ALA A 344 -12.18 -7.77 21.65
N GLY A 345 -12.72 -8.87 22.17
CA GLY A 345 -12.11 -9.60 23.29
C GLY A 345 -12.47 -11.08 23.28
N GLY A 346 -11.79 -11.83 24.13
CA GLY A 346 -12.05 -13.26 24.29
C GLY A 346 -11.87 -14.09 23.02
N HIS A 347 -12.73 -15.06 22.81
CA HIS A 347 -12.65 -16.00 21.68
C HIS A 347 -12.89 -15.32 20.34
N ASP A 348 -13.82 -14.38 20.25
CA ASP A 348 -14.10 -13.64 19.00
C ASP A 348 -12.86 -12.89 18.54
N PHE A 349 -12.13 -12.26 19.47
CA PHE A 349 -10.89 -11.57 19.12
C PHE A 349 -9.83 -12.51 18.55
N GLU A 350 -9.67 -13.71 19.13
CA GLU A 350 -8.74 -14.70 18.58
C GLU A 350 -9.10 -15.11 17.14
N LEU A 351 -10.41 -15.31 16.86
CA LEU A 351 -10.88 -15.66 15.51
C LEU A 351 -10.71 -14.48 14.52
N LEU A 352 -11.00 -13.25 14.93
CA LEU A 352 -10.79 -12.07 14.08
C LEU A 352 -9.30 -11.80 13.84
N ARG A 353 -8.43 -12.05 14.81
CA ARG A 353 -6.97 -12.04 14.61
C ARG A 353 -6.53 -13.12 13.63
N GLN A 354 -7.12 -14.31 13.69
CA GLN A 354 -6.88 -15.38 12.73
C GLN A 354 -7.29 -14.93 11.33
N LEU A 355 -8.48 -14.34 11.16
CA LEU A 355 -8.92 -13.75 9.89
C LEU A 355 -7.90 -12.72 9.38
N ALA A 356 -7.44 -11.80 10.22
CA ALA A 356 -6.46 -10.78 9.83
C ALA A 356 -5.11 -11.41 9.39
N ASN A 357 -4.58 -12.35 10.19
CA ASN A 357 -3.27 -12.93 9.93
C ASN A 357 -3.27 -13.91 8.74
N HIS A 358 -4.33 -14.67 8.54
CA HIS A 358 -4.43 -15.68 7.48
C HIS A 358 -5.21 -15.19 6.25
N GLN A 359 -5.82 -14.01 6.33
CA GLN A 359 -6.67 -13.42 5.29
C GLN A 359 -7.90 -14.28 4.95
N GLN A 360 -8.23 -15.23 5.82
CA GLN A 360 -9.36 -16.11 5.69
C GLN A 360 -9.76 -16.71 7.03
N LEU A 361 -11.03 -17.11 7.12
CA LEU A 361 -11.57 -17.83 8.26
C LEU A 361 -12.44 -18.98 7.75
N GLY A 362 -12.13 -20.21 8.14
CA GLY A 362 -12.87 -21.40 7.71
C GLY A 362 -14.28 -21.45 8.28
N ALA A 363 -15.15 -22.24 7.66
CA ALA A 363 -16.56 -22.36 8.07
C ALA A 363 -16.74 -22.75 9.54
N SER A 364 -15.89 -23.65 10.07
CA SER A 364 -15.96 -24.06 11.49
C SER A 364 -15.68 -22.90 12.44
N ASP A 365 -14.65 -22.09 12.12
CA ASP A 365 -14.24 -20.96 12.94
C ASP A 365 -15.22 -19.80 12.80
N LEU A 366 -15.76 -19.59 11.60
CA LEU A 366 -16.84 -18.63 11.35
C LEU A 366 -18.08 -18.96 12.18
N GLY A 367 -18.47 -20.24 12.24
CA GLY A 367 -19.59 -20.72 13.04
C GLY A 367 -19.32 -20.72 14.56
N ALA A 368 -18.08 -20.50 14.99
CA ALA A 368 -17.71 -20.41 16.41
C ALA A 368 -17.72 -18.96 16.94
N LEU A 369 -17.92 -17.95 16.08
CA LEU A 369 -18.10 -16.57 16.50
C LEU A 369 -19.40 -16.41 17.33
N SER A 370 -19.38 -15.47 18.28
CA SER A 370 -20.59 -15.05 18.97
C SER A 370 -21.59 -14.41 18.02
N ALA A 371 -22.85 -14.28 18.44
CA ALA A 371 -23.88 -13.63 17.63
C ALA A 371 -23.51 -12.17 17.25
N ASP A 372 -22.90 -11.45 18.18
CA ASP A 372 -22.48 -10.06 17.95
C ASP A 372 -21.33 -9.99 16.93
N ALA A 373 -20.31 -10.83 17.07
CA ALA A 373 -19.20 -10.90 16.12
C ALA A 373 -19.63 -11.41 14.73
N LEU A 374 -20.59 -12.35 14.69
CA LEU A 374 -21.15 -12.82 13.42
C LEU A 374 -21.97 -11.73 12.71
N THR A 375 -22.71 -10.92 13.48
CA THR A 375 -23.42 -9.74 12.93
C THR A 375 -22.41 -8.74 12.32
N LEU A 376 -21.34 -8.44 13.03
CA LEU A 376 -20.27 -7.57 12.53
C LEU A 376 -19.64 -8.10 11.23
N VAL A 377 -19.34 -9.40 11.18
CA VAL A 377 -18.78 -10.03 9.97
C VAL A 377 -19.80 -10.03 8.82
N SER A 378 -21.11 -10.15 9.11
CA SER A 378 -22.17 -10.00 8.12
C SER A 378 -22.18 -8.58 7.52
N GLU A 379 -22.03 -7.55 8.36
CA GLU A 379 -21.92 -6.15 7.90
C GLU A 379 -20.70 -5.96 7.00
N TRP A 380 -19.54 -6.52 7.35
CA TRP A 380 -18.34 -6.49 6.51
C TRP A 380 -18.53 -7.22 5.18
N TYR A 381 -19.27 -8.34 5.18
CA TYR A 381 -19.61 -9.06 3.97
C TYR A 381 -20.53 -8.24 3.06
N GLU A 382 -21.59 -7.66 3.62
CA GLU A 382 -22.53 -6.80 2.88
C GLU A 382 -21.84 -5.55 2.31
N ALA A 383 -20.85 -5.02 3.02
CA ALA A 383 -20.01 -3.93 2.54
C ALA A 383 -18.99 -4.36 1.47
N GLY A 384 -18.84 -5.66 1.18
CA GLY A 384 -17.86 -6.21 0.25
C GLY A 384 -16.42 -6.21 0.79
N TRP A 385 -16.22 -6.09 2.11
CA TRP A 385 -14.91 -6.09 2.75
C TRP A 385 -14.36 -7.49 2.94
N VAL A 386 -15.23 -8.46 3.02
CA VAL A 386 -14.90 -9.89 3.00
C VAL A 386 -15.76 -10.59 1.94
N ASP A 387 -15.20 -11.63 1.34
CA ASP A 387 -15.85 -12.46 0.31
C ASP A 387 -16.12 -13.85 0.85
N ALA A 388 -17.09 -14.57 0.28
CA ALA A 388 -17.25 -16.00 0.53
C ALA A 388 -16.01 -16.77 0.03
N GLN A 389 -15.58 -17.74 0.80
CA GLN A 389 -14.51 -18.66 0.40
C GLN A 389 -15.13 -19.80 -0.40
N VAL A 390 -14.96 -19.74 -1.73
CA VAL A 390 -15.47 -20.76 -2.67
C VAL A 390 -14.43 -21.85 -2.89
#